data_44c565758d99d6543ded4492272f5f1f
#
_entry.id   44c565758d99d6543ded4492272f5f1f
#
_cell.length_a   1.000
_cell.length_b   1.000
_cell.length_c   1.000
_cell.angle_alpha   90.00
_cell.angle_beta   90.00
_cell.angle_gamma   90.00
#
_symmetry.space_group_name_H-M   'P 1'
#
loop_
_entity.id
_entity.type
_entity.pdbx_description
1 polymer ?
#
loop_
_entity_poly.entity_id
_entity_poly.type
_entity_poly.pdbx_seq_one_letter_code
_entity_poly.pdbx_strand_id
1 'polypeptide(L)'
;MFKNQGMALVADDGLRLAVRGFSGRARLTSPLGLRCALLGGAILAVAAAATFGDPAAHLRADPDLSRLLRGMAVIKAALALGALAVLYWRLARPIQPATAMAYVVGAWLMAAASMIVWRLSFIGLGAVAFHSGELTLLIVAWREHRRESITPAA
;
A
#
# COMPACT_ATOMS: atom_id res chain seq x y z
N MET A 1 -14.56 29.74 49.96
CA MET A 1 -15.39 29.34 48.83
C MET A 1 -14.63 29.52 47.50
N PHE A 2 -13.48 28.85 47.34
CA PHE A 2 -12.65 28.93 46.12
C PHE A 2 -11.88 27.61 45.96
N LYS A 3 -12.49 26.54 45.40
CA LYS A 3 -11.79 25.29 45.19
C LYS A 3 -12.22 24.48 43.95
N ASN A 4 -13.03 25.01 43.03
CA ASN A 4 -13.54 24.22 41.88
C ASN A 4 -13.16 24.75 40.50
N GLN A 5 -12.32 25.80 40.37
CA GLN A 5 -11.95 26.29 39.02
C GLN A 5 -10.74 25.59 38.40
N GLY A 6 -9.88 24.90 39.17
CA GLY A 6 -8.70 24.24 38.66
C GLY A 6 -8.97 22.91 37.94
N MET A 7 -10.09 22.26 38.30
CA MET A 7 -10.41 20.92 37.70
C MET A 7 -11.07 21.00 36.34
N ALA A 8 -11.75 22.11 36.01
CA ALA A 8 -12.39 22.28 34.70
C ALA A 8 -11.39 22.59 33.59
N LEU A 9 -10.27 23.26 33.89
CA LEU A 9 -9.25 23.63 32.91
C LEU A 9 -8.43 22.39 32.40
N VAL A 10 -8.16 21.45 33.30
CA VAL A 10 -7.38 20.23 32.95
C VAL A 10 -8.21 19.27 32.09
N ALA A 11 -9.53 19.23 32.26
CA ALA A 11 -10.42 18.41 31.47
C ALA A 11 -10.56 18.90 30.02
N ASP A 12 -10.52 20.24 29.81
CA ASP A 12 -10.67 20.82 28.46
C ASP A 12 -9.42 20.60 27.58
N ASP A 13 -8.21 20.66 28.16
CA ASP A 13 -6.97 20.39 27.42
C ASP A 13 -6.83 18.91 27.03
N GLY A 14 -7.24 17.98 27.89
CA GLY A 14 -7.26 16.56 27.56
C GLY A 14 -8.22 16.22 26.40
N LEU A 15 -9.39 16.89 26.38
CA LEU A 15 -10.37 16.72 25.31
C LEU A 15 -9.87 17.29 23.96
N ARG A 16 -9.17 18.44 24.00
CA ARG A 16 -8.58 19.06 22.80
C ARG A 16 -7.44 18.24 22.18
N LEU A 17 -6.62 17.58 23.02
CA LEU A 17 -5.57 16.67 22.55
C LEU A 17 -6.16 15.39 21.94
N ALA A 18 -7.23 14.84 22.53
CA ALA A 18 -7.94 13.70 21.99
C ALA A 18 -8.59 14.01 20.62
N VAL A 19 -9.21 15.20 20.48
CA VAL A 19 -9.81 15.67 19.22
C VAL A 19 -8.75 15.90 18.13
N ARG A 20 -7.56 16.40 18.48
CA ARG A 20 -6.45 16.53 17.51
C ARG A 20 -5.92 15.18 17.02
N GLY A 21 -5.85 14.16 17.88
CA GLY A 21 -5.49 12.80 17.47
C GLY A 21 -6.53 12.17 16.52
N PHE A 22 -7.80 12.50 16.68
CA PHE A 22 -8.89 12.01 15.81
C PHE A 22 -8.88 12.68 14.43
N SER A 23 -8.46 13.94 14.32
CA SER A 23 -8.40 14.65 13.03
C SER A 23 -7.32 14.11 12.08
N GLY A 24 -6.25 13.51 12.63
CA GLY A 24 -5.20 12.84 11.83
C GLY A 24 -5.72 11.55 11.15
N ARG A 25 -6.54 10.76 11.86
CA ARG A 25 -7.15 9.54 11.29
C ARG A 25 -8.18 9.85 10.22
N ALA A 26 -8.98 10.89 10.39
CA ALA A 26 -9.97 11.31 9.41
C ALA A 26 -9.33 11.79 8.09
N ARG A 27 -8.14 12.37 8.14
CA ARG A 27 -7.40 12.80 6.93
C ARG A 27 -6.85 11.62 6.12
N LEU A 28 -6.38 10.55 6.78
CA LEU A 28 -5.85 9.35 6.12
C LEU A 28 -6.95 8.51 5.46
N THR A 29 -8.19 8.59 5.92
CA THR A 29 -9.34 7.88 5.33
C THR A 29 -10.06 8.68 4.25
N SER A 30 -9.65 9.93 4.02
CA SER A 30 -10.17 10.72 2.89
C SER A 30 -9.73 10.10 1.55
N PRO A 31 -10.54 10.18 0.48
CA PRO A 31 -10.17 9.66 -0.83
C PRO A 31 -8.83 10.21 -1.34
N LEU A 32 -8.55 11.48 -1.09
CA LEU A 32 -7.28 12.10 -1.44
C LEU A 32 -6.12 11.54 -0.60
N GLY A 33 -6.31 11.38 0.72
CA GLY A 33 -5.32 10.81 1.62
C GLY A 33 -4.93 9.38 1.23
N LEU A 34 -5.91 8.54 0.87
CA LEU A 34 -5.68 7.17 0.41
C LEU A 34 -4.91 7.13 -0.92
N ARG A 35 -5.21 8.03 -1.86
CA ARG A 35 -4.48 8.13 -3.12
C ARG A 35 -3.04 8.59 -2.91
N CYS A 36 -2.82 9.57 -2.05
CA CYS A 36 -1.47 10.00 -1.68
C CYS A 36 -0.70 8.89 -0.97
N ALA A 37 -1.34 8.13 -0.08
CA ALA A 37 -0.73 6.98 0.58
C ALA A 37 -0.39 5.88 -0.45
N LEU A 38 -1.29 5.57 -1.38
CA LEU A 38 -1.06 4.59 -2.44
C LEU A 38 0.20 4.93 -3.25
N LEU A 39 0.26 6.14 -3.81
CA LEU A 39 1.36 6.55 -4.68
C LEU A 39 2.65 6.82 -3.91
N GLY A 40 2.58 7.60 -2.83
CA GLY A 40 3.73 7.93 -2.00
C GLY A 40 4.37 6.68 -1.37
N GLY A 41 3.54 5.78 -0.85
CA GLY A 41 4.02 4.52 -0.29
C GLY A 41 4.56 3.57 -1.34
N ALA A 42 4.00 3.52 -2.56
CA ALA A 42 4.57 2.74 -3.66
C ALA A 42 5.96 3.26 -4.05
N ILE A 43 6.14 4.58 -4.15
CA ILE A 43 7.45 5.20 -4.43
C ILE A 43 8.44 4.86 -3.31
N LEU A 44 8.05 5.00 -2.04
CA LEU A 44 8.89 4.66 -0.90
C LEU A 44 9.24 3.17 -0.86
N ALA A 45 8.29 2.29 -1.16
CA ALA A 45 8.51 0.85 -1.21
C ALA A 45 9.50 0.46 -2.31
N VAL A 46 9.41 1.06 -3.50
CA VAL A 46 10.36 0.89 -4.60
C VAL A 46 11.74 1.44 -4.22
N ALA A 47 11.80 2.64 -3.65
CA ALA A 47 13.05 3.25 -3.20
C ALA A 47 13.74 2.40 -2.12
N ALA A 48 12.99 1.93 -1.12
CA ALA A 48 13.51 1.01 -0.11
C ALA A 48 14.01 -0.29 -0.76
N ALA A 49 13.23 -0.90 -1.66
CA ALA A 49 13.63 -2.12 -2.37
C ALA A 49 14.90 -1.91 -3.21
N ALA A 50 15.12 -0.70 -3.74
CA ALA A 50 16.32 -0.36 -4.49
C ALA A 50 17.57 -0.28 -3.60
N THR A 51 17.44 -0.02 -2.31
CA THR A 51 18.57 0.01 -1.36
C THR A 51 18.89 -1.36 -0.78
N PHE A 52 17.95 -2.30 -0.79
CA PHE A 52 18.15 -3.66 -0.31
C PHE A 52 18.80 -4.54 -1.41
N GLY A 53 19.70 -5.39 -0.99
CA GLY A 53 20.33 -6.38 -1.83
C GLY A 53 21.82 -6.18 -2.06
N ASP A 54 22.44 -7.22 -2.62
CA ASP A 54 23.88 -7.20 -2.95
C ASP A 54 24.11 -6.40 -4.25
N PRO A 55 24.87 -5.30 -4.21
CA PRO A 55 25.20 -4.52 -5.40
C PRO A 55 25.93 -5.32 -6.47
N ALA A 56 26.64 -6.38 -6.08
CA ALA A 56 27.40 -7.22 -6.99
C ALA A 56 26.62 -8.44 -7.50
N ALA A 57 25.36 -8.60 -7.14
CA ALA A 57 24.55 -9.75 -7.58
C ALA A 57 24.48 -9.87 -9.12
N HIS A 58 24.37 -8.73 -9.81
CA HIS A 58 24.31 -8.67 -11.27
C HIS A 58 25.63 -9.08 -11.95
N LEU A 59 26.77 -8.95 -11.27
CA LEU A 59 28.08 -9.34 -11.80
C LEU A 59 28.30 -10.85 -11.75
N ARG A 60 27.59 -11.54 -10.86
CA ARG A 60 27.67 -12.99 -10.66
C ARG A 60 26.62 -13.77 -11.44
N ALA A 61 25.61 -13.07 -11.97
CA ALA A 61 24.55 -13.70 -12.73
C ALA A 61 24.97 -13.97 -14.17
N ASP A 62 24.57 -15.13 -14.70
CA ASP A 62 24.69 -15.44 -16.12
C ASP A 62 24.00 -14.34 -16.96
N PRO A 63 24.67 -13.85 -18.05
CA PRO A 63 24.11 -12.78 -18.89
C PRO A 63 22.73 -13.09 -19.45
N ASP A 64 22.49 -14.33 -19.90
CA ASP A 64 21.22 -14.73 -20.49
C ASP A 64 20.13 -14.85 -19.43
N LEU A 65 20.46 -15.42 -18.28
CA LEU A 65 19.54 -15.46 -17.12
C LEU A 65 19.19 -14.06 -16.63
N SER A 66 20.17 -13.15 -16.58
CA SER A 66 19.93 -11.78 -16.14
C SER A 66 19.02 -11.00 -17.09
N ARG A 67 19.12 -11.22 -18.41
CA ARG A 67 18.19 -10.65 -19.41
C ARG A 67 16.78 -11.17 -19.23
N LEU A 68 16.62 -12.48 -19.04
CA LEU A 68 15.31 -13.09 -18.81
C LEU A 68 14.65 -12.54 -17.54
N LEU A 69 15.38 -12.50 -16.44
CA LEU A 69 14.86 -12.00 -15.16
C LEU A 69 14.48 -10.51 -15.22
N ARG A 70 15.26 -9.69 -15.91
CA ARG A 70 14.91 -8.28 -16.15
C ARG A 70 13.68 -8.14 -17.03
N GLY A 71 13.53 -8.96 -18.06
CA GLY A 71 12.32 -9.03 -18.86
C GLY A 71 11.08 -9.34 -17.99
N MET A 72 11.18 -10.35 -17.13
CA MET A 72 10.13 -10.67 -16.17
C MET A 72 9.85 -9.53 -15.18
N ALA A 73 10.89 -8.82 -14.72
CA ALA A 73 10.71 -7.67 -13.82
C ALA A 73 9.97 -6.53 -14.50
N VAL A 74 10.22 -6.27 -15.80
CA VAL A 74 9.48 -5.27 -16.59
C VAL A 74 8.00 -5.64 -16.69
N ILE A 75 7.68 -6.90 -16.99
CA ILE A 75 6.29 -7.37 -17.04
C ILE A 75 5.61 -7.19 -15.68
N LYS A 76 6.27 -7.59 -14.58
CA LYS A 76 5.76 -7.41 -13.23
C LYS A 76 5.56 -5.93 -12.87
N ALA A 77 6.48 -5.06 -13.27
CA ALA A 77 6.35 -3.61 -13.08
C ALA A 77 5.16 -3.04 -13.87
N ALA A 78 4.94 -3.48 -15.10
CA ALA A 78 3.78 -3.07 -15.90
C ALA A 78 2.46 -3.50 -15.24
N LEU A 79 2.39 -4.74 -14.71
CA LEU A 79 1.23 -5.22 -13.97
C LEU A 79 1.01 -4.42 -12.67
N ALA A 80 2.07 -4.12 -11.93
CA ALA A 80 1.99 -3.30 -10.73
C ALA A 80 1.49 -1.87 -11.03
N LEU A 81 1.97 -1.25 -12.13
CA LEU A 81 1.51 0.06 -12.57
C LEU A 81 0.04 0.03 -13.00
N GLY A 82 -0.39 -1.01 -13.72
CA GLY A 82 -1.80 -1.22 -14.06
C GLY A 82 -2.68 -1.34 -12.81
N ALA A 83 -2.25 -2.14 -11.83
CA ALA A 83 -2.94 -2.26 -10.54
C ALA A 83 -3.01 -0.91 -9.80
N LEU A 84 -1.90 -0.17 -9.73
CA LEU A 84 -1.87 1.17 -9.12
C LEU A 84 -2.85 2.13 -9.81
N ALA A 85 -2.92 2.13 -11.15
CA ALA A 85 -3.84 2.96 -11.91
C ALA A 85 -5.31 2.61 -11.60
N VAL A 86 -5.66 1.33 -11.62
CA VAL A 86 -7.01 0.86 -11.29
C VAL A 86 -7.38 1.24 -9.85
N LEU A 87 -6.47 1.00 -8.90
CA LEU A 87 -6.70 1.32 -7.50
C LEU A 87 -6.80 2.83 -7.25
N TYR A 88 -6.03 3.65 -7.96
CA TYR A 88 -6.14 5.10 -7.90
C TYR A 88 -7.55 5.59 -8.24
N TRP A 89 -8.17 5.03 -9.29
CA TRP A 89 -9.56 5.30 -9.65
C TRP A 89 -10.54 4.70 -8.63
N ARG A 90 -10.29 3.49 -8.16
CA ARG A 90 -11.16 2.80 -7.19
C ARG A 90 -11.22 3.51 -5.85
N LEU A 91 -10.09 4.03 -5.34
CA LEU A 91 -9.99 4.80 -4.10
C LEU A 91 -10.62 6.20 -4.17
N ALA A 92 -11.14 6.62 -5.34
CA ALA A 92 -11.97 7.81 -5.44
C ALA A 92 -13.35 7.64 -4.82
N ARG A 93 -13.84 6.40 -4.74
CA ARG A 93 -15.14 6.05 -4.18
C ARG A 93 -15.01 5.72 -2.70
N PRO A 94 -16.08 5.91 -1.91
CA PRO A 94 -16.07 5.51 -0.51
C PRO A 94 -15.88 3.99 -0.41
N ILE A 95 -14.85 3.58 0.34
CA ILE A 95 -14.49 2.19 0.55
C ILE A 95 -14.27 1.98 2.05
N GLN A 96 -14.54 0.77 2.52
CA GLN A 96 -14.31 0.38 3.90
C GLN A 96 -12.81 0.52 4.24
N PRO A 97 -12.41 1.12 5.38
CA PRO A 97 -11.00 1.39 5.67
C PRO A 97 -10.09 0.16 5.61
N ALA A 98 -10.57 -0.99 6.11
CA ALA A 98 -9.80 -2.24 6.06
C ALA A 98 -9.55 -2.72 4.61
N THR A 99 -10.54 -2.59 3.74
CA THR A 99 -10.44 -2.89 2.31
C THR A 99 -9.45 -1.96 1.62
N ALA A 100 -9.53 -0.65 1.91
CA ALA A 100 -8.60 0.34 1.36
C ALA A 100 -7.15 0.04 1.77
N MET A 101 -6.91 -0.30 3.04
CA MET A 101 -5.58 -0.68 3.53
C MET A 101 -5.04 -1.94 2.84
N ALA A 102 -5.88 -2.97 2.64
CA ALA A 102 -5.48 -4.18 1.95
C ALA A 102 -5.09 -3.90 0.49
N TYR A 103 -5.83 -3.04 -0.22
CA TYR A 103 -5.47 -2.60 -1.56
C TYR A 103 -4.14 -1.85 -1.60
N VAL A 104 -3.93 -0.91 -0.68
CA VAL A 104 -2.70 -0.13 -0.61
C VAL A 104 -1.49 -1.02 -0.34
N VAL A 105 -1.57 -1.90 0.66
CA VAL A 105 -0.48 -2.83 1.02
C VAL A 105 -0.19 -3.82 -0.11
N GLY A 106 -1.22 -4.40 -0.75
CA GLY A 106 -1.04 -5.30 -1.88
C GLY A 106 -0.31 -4.64 -3.05
N ALA A 107 -0.68 -3.39 -3.38
CA ALA A 107 -0.02 -2.63 -4.44
C ALA A 107 1.45 -2.28 -4.10
N TRP A 108 1.76 -1.95 -2.85
CA TRP A 108 3.13 -1.69 -2.40
C TRP A 108 4.01 -2.94 -2.50
N LEU A 109 3.47 -4.10 -2.12
CA LEU A 109 4.18 -5.38 -2.25
C LEU A 109 4.52 -5.68 -3.71
N MET A 110 3.59 -5.50 -4.64
CA MET A 110 3.82 -5.70 -6.07
C MET A 110 4.88 -4.73 -6.61
N ALA A 111 4.81 -3.45 -6.24
CA ALA A 111 5.74 -2.43 -6.67
C ALA A 111 7.18 -2.70 -6.16
N ALA A 112 7.34 -2.95 -4.86
CA ALA A 112 8.62 -3.28 -4.25
C ALA A 112 9.22 -4.58 -4.82
N ALA A 113 8.40 -5.61 -4.98
CA ALA A 113 8.82 -6.90 -5.50
C ALA A 113 9.39 -6.80 -6.93
N SER A 114 8.81 -5.97 -7.79
CA SER A 114 9.31 -5.73 -9.15
C SER A 114 10.72 -5.15 -9.11
N MET A 115 11.03 -4.25 -8.18
CA MET A 115 12.36 -3.67 -8.01
C MET A 115 13.38 -4.68 -7.45
N ILE A 116 12.98 -5.53 -6.50
CA ILE A 116 13.82 -6.61 -5.96
C ILE A 116 14.27 -7.56 -7.08
N VAL A 117 13.34 -7.98 -7.94
CA VAL A 117 13.64 -8.85 -9.10
C VAL A 117 14.54 -8.13 -10.11
N TRP A 118 14.30 -6.84 -10.38
CA TRP A 118 15.15 -6.04 -11.27
C TRP A 118 16.61 -5.99 -10.80
N ARG A 119 16.82 -5.89 -9.48
CA ARG A 119 18.14 -5.87 -8.86
C ARG A 119 18.84 -7.23 -8.85
N LEU A 120 18.17 -8.30 -9.28
CA LEU A 120 18.65 -9.68 -9.23
C LEU A 120 19.01 -10.17 -7.82
N SER A 121 18.53 -9.48 -6.80
CA SER A 121 18.75 -9.80 -5.39
C SER A 121 17.49 -10.43 -4.84
N PHE A 122 17.62 -11.50 -4.06
CA PHE A 122 16.48 -12.16 -3.39
C PHE A 122 15.29 -12.47 -4.32
N ILE A 123 15.54 -13.00 -5.53
CA ILE A 123 14.55 -13.25 -6.58
C ILE A 123 13.34 -14.04 -6.04
N GLY A 124 13.60 -15.08 -5.23
CA GLY A 124 12.54 -15.88 -4.62
C GLY A 124 11.64 -15.06 -3.69
N LEU A 125 12.22 -14.18 -2.86
CA LEU A 125 11.45 -13.27 -1.99
C LEU A 125 10.63 -12.29 -2.82
N GLY A 126 11.21 -11.71 -3.89
CA GLY A 126 10.51 -10.84 -4.80
C GLY A 126 9.33 -11.54 -5.50
N ALA A 127 9.50 -12.82 -5.91
CA ALA A 127 8.41 -13.59 -6.48
C ALA A 127 7.27 -13.81 -5.48
N VAL A 128 7.58 -14.26 -4.26
CA VAL A 128 6.58 -14.47 -3.19
C VAL A 128 5.86 -13.17 -2.84
N ALA A 129 6.59 -12.07 -2.67
CA ALA A 129 5.99 -10.77 -2.33
C ALA A 129 5.07 -10.27 -3.45
N PHE A 130 5.45 -10.44 -4.74
CA PHE A 130 4.62 -10.06 -5.87
C PHE A 130 3.30 -10.82 -5.88
N HIS A 131 3.36 -12.15 -5.82
CA HIS A 131 2.16 -12.98 -5.87
C HIS A 131 1.28 -12.85 -4.62
N SER A 132 1.88 -12.60 -3.45
CA SER A 132 1.11 -12.29 -2.24
C SER A 132 0.34 -10.97 -2.37
N GLY A 133 0.96 -9.94 -2.97
CA GLY A 133 0.29 -8.68 -3.29
C GLY A 133 -0.86 -8.87 -4.28
N GLU A 134 -0.60 -9.56 -5.40
CA GLU A 134 -1.58 -9.88 -6.42
C GLU A 134 -2.78 -10.65 -5.85
N LEU A 135 -2.52 -11.72 -5.09
CA LEU A 135 -3.56 -12.53 -4.45
C LEU A 135 -4.39 -11.69 -3.46
N THR A 136 -3.75 -10.82 -2.70
CA THR A 136 -4.46 -9.91 -1.80
C THR A 136 -5.42 -9.01 -2.57
N LEU A 137 -4.99 -8.40 -3.68
CA LEU A 137 -5.83 -7.56 -4.52
C LEU A 137 -7.02 -8.35 -5.09
N LEU A 138 -6.78 -9.54 -5.60
CA LEU A 138 -7.83 -10.40 -6.18
C LEU A 138 -8.86 -10.84 -5.13
N ILE A 139 -8.42 -11.28 -3.94
CA ILE A 139 -9.31 -11.69 -2.86
C ILE A 139 -10.18 -10.52 -2.41
N VAL A 140 -9.59 -9.35 -2.25
CA VAL A 140 -10.32 -8.16 -1.80
C VAL A 140 -11.33 -7.71 -2.86
N ALA A 141 -10.94 -7.65 -4.12
CA ALA A 141 -11.82 -7.31 -5.23
C ALA A 141 -13.00 -8.31 -5.36
N TRP A 142 -12.71 -9.60 -5.24
CA TRP A 142 -13.75 -10.65 -5.27
C TRP A 142 -14.73 -10.54 -4.09
N ARG A 143 -14.24 -10.23 -2.88
CA ARG A 143 -15.10 -10.01 -1.71
C ARG A 143 -15.99 -8.78 -1.87
N GLU A 144 -15.48 -7.70 -2.43
CA GLU A 144 -16.28 -6.52 -2.73
C GLU A 144 -17.40 -6.85 -3.74
N HIS A 145 -17.04 -7.48 -4.85
CA HIS A 145 -18.00 -7.85 -5.89
C HIS A 145 -19.11 -8.74 -5.34
N ARG A 146 -18.79 -9.72 -4.50
CA ARG A 146 -19.82 -10.55 -3.84
C ARG A 146 -20.75 -9.75 -2.93
N ARG A 147 -20.25 -8.74 -2.22
CA ARG A 147 -21.09 -7.90 -1.35
C ARG A 147 -22.08 -7.06 -2.15
N GLU A 148 -21.63 -6.49 -3.26
CA GLU A 148 -22.47 -5.71 -4.17
C GLU A 148 -23.61 -6.58 -4.78
N SER A 149 -23.34 -7.84 -5.08
CA SER A 149 -24.30 -8.78 -5.65
C SER A 149 -25.38 -9.24 -4.67
N ILE A 150 -25.15 -9.12 -3.35
CA ILE A 150 -26.08 -9.59 -2.30
C ILE A 150 -27.01 -8.45 -1.83
N THR A 151 -26.66 -7.19 -2.09
CA THR A 151 -27.49 -6.03 -1.73
C THR A 151 -28.22 -5.55 -2.98
N PRO A 152 -29.45 -6.08 -3.28
CA PRO A 152 -30.24 -5.55 -4.38
C PRO A 152 -30.57 -4.09 -4.09
N ALA A 153 -30.50 -3.23 -5.11
CA ALA A 153 -30.90 -1.84 -5.04
C ALA A 153 -32.36 -1.78 -4.54
N ALA A 154 -32.55 -1.19 -3.34
CA ALA A 154 -33.85 -0.88 -2.79
C ALA A 154 -34.43 0.37 -3.45
#